data_bf08ff883ba1b17179188ea5c921396b
#
_entry.id   bf08ff883ba1b17179188ea5c921396b
#
_cell.length_a   1.000
_cell.length_b   1.000
_cell.length_c   1.000
_cell.angle_alpha   90.00
_cell.angle_beta   90.00
_cell.angle_gamma   90.00
#
_symmetry.space_group_name_H-M   'P 1'
#
loop_
_entity.id
_entity.type
_entity.pdbx_description
1 polymer ?
#
loop_
_entity_poly.entity_id
_entity_poly.type
_entity_poly.pdbx_seq_one_letter_code
_entity_poly.pdbx_strand_id
1 'polypeptide(L)'
;MEQTLVIQKKKRFGFSQGIGITLLIAIVAKYLAELPFLNIMGQLVIAILIGMVWRAAIGVPHDAIAGTNFASKKLLRFGIILLGMRLNLVDIAKAGPKVLVIAAVVITFTLFVVYGLTKVFKVEKKLGILTACGTAICGAAAVVAIAPQVKAKDDETAVGAAIIAILGTIFTLIYTLLYPVLGFSPYGYGVFSGATLHEIAHVIAAAAPGGSTAVDIAVIVKLTRVAMLVPVAILIGVWFGKSKGSKEKRSWRDLPIPWFIFGFLAMSAVHSLGIIPEVVAGYIVVLAYMLIAMAMAGLGLNVEFKTFRKLGSKAFVAGLIGSVCLSVLGYVLVYALGFM
;
A
#
# COMPACT_ATOMS: atom_id res chain seq x y z
N MET A 1 -15.81 -34.07 -27.31
CA MET A 1 -16.06 -32.63 -27.58
C MET A 1 -16.98 -31.99 -26.53
N GLU A 2 -18.09 -32.63 -26.18
CA GLU A 2 -19.08 -32.15 -25.20
C GLU A 2 -18.50 -32.03 -23.76
N GLN A 3 -17.75 -33.01 -23.27
CA GLN A 3 -17.10 -32.98 -21.98
C GLN A 3 -16.08 -31.83 -21.85
N THR A 4 -15.36 -31.51 -22.92
CA THR A 4 -14.40 -30.39 -22.94
C THR A 4 -15.09 -29.03 -22.82
N LEU A 5 -16.26 -28.89 -23.48
CA LEU A 5 -17.10 -27.70 -23.41
C LEU A 5 -17.71 -27.50 -22.02
N VAL A 6 -18.17 -28.57 -21.38
CA VAL A 6 -18.71 -28.53 -20.00
C VAL A 6 -17.61 -28.11 -18.99
N ILE A 7 -16.42 -28.68 -19.11
CA ILE A 7 -15.26 -28.32 -18.26
C ILE A 7 -14.84 -26.85 -18.45
N GLN A 8 -14.81 -26.37 -19.70
CA GLN A 8 -14.51 -24.96 -19.98
C GLN A 8 -15.57 -24.01 -19.44
N LYS A 9 -16.87 -24.37 -19.57
CA LYS A 9 -17.98 -23.58 -19.03
C LYS A 9 -17.93 -23.49 -17.51
N LYS A 10 -17.62 -24.60 -16.81
CA LYS A 10 -17.45 -24.65 -15.37
C LYS A 10 -16.27 -23.78 -14.89
N LYS A 11 -15.13 -23.83 -15.59
CA LYS A 11 -13.95 -22.98 -15.28
C LYS A 11 -14.24 -21.49 -15.49
N ARG A 12 -14.97 -21.11 -16.53
CA ARG A 12 -15.38 -19.70 -16.75
C ARG A 12 -16.34 -19.22 -15.68
N PHE A 13 -17.30 -20.05 -15.28
CA PHE A 13 -18.24 -19.71 -14.22
C PHE A 13 -17.52 -19.52 -12.87
N GLY A 14 -16.62 -20.43 -12.50
CA GLY A 14 -15.83 -20.30 -11.29
C GLY A 14 -14.94 -19.05 -11.28
N PHE A 15 -14.30 -18.73 -12.42
CA PHE A 15 -13.53 -17.50 -12.57
C PHE A 15 -14.38 -16.25 -12.32
N SER A 16 -15.56 -16.15 -12.96
CA SER A 16 -16.48 -15.03 -12.76
C SER A 16 -16.98 -14.95 -11.32
N GLN A 17 -17.25 -16.10 -10.69
CA GLN A 17 -17.65 -16.18 -9.29
C GLN A 17 -16.55 -15.62 -8.38
N GLY A 18 -15.27 -15.96 -8.61
CA GLY A 18 -14.15 -15.41 -7.84
C GLY A 18 -14.05 -13.88 -7.95
N ILE A 19 -14.19 -13.34 -9.17
CA ILE A 19 -14.23 -11.88 -9.37
C ILE A 19 -15.46 -11.27 -8.69
N GLY A 20 -16.63 -11.90 -8.80
CA GLY A 20 -17.86 -11.43 -8.17
C GLY A 20 -17.76 -11.35 -6.64
N ILE A 21 -17.14 -12.35 -6.01
CA ILE A 21 -16.89 -12.34 -4.55
C ILE A 21 -15.98 -11.17 -4.18
N THR A 22 -14.88 -10.95 -4.92
CA THR A 22 -13.97 -9.82 -4.62
C THR A 22 -14.65 -8.48 -4.84
N LEU A 23 -15.51 -8.33 -5.84
CA LEU A 23 -16.29 -7.12 -6.09
C LEU A 23 -17.30 -6.88 -4.96
N LEU A 24 -18.04 -7.92 -4.55
CA LEU A 24 -18.99 -7.82 -3.44
C LEU A 24 -18.30 -7.33 -2.16
N ILE A 25 -17.17 -7.95 -1.81
CA ILE A 25 -16.38 -7.55 -0.64
C ILE A 25 -15.89 -6.10 -0.78
N ALA A 26 -15.42 -5.69 -1.96
CA ALA A 26 -14.95 -4.33 -2.21
C ALA A 26 -16.06 -3.29 -2.07
N ILE A 27 -17.28 -3.60 -2.54
CA ILE A 27 -18.46 -2.75 -2.38
C ILE A 27 -18.85 -2.65 -0.90
N VAL A 28 -18.97 -3.76 -0.20
CA VAL A 28 -19.26 -3.78 1.25
C VAL A 28 -18.21 -2.99 2.01
N ALA A 29 -16.93 -3.18 1.70
CA ALA A 29 -15.84 -2.45 2.33
C ALA A 29 -15.93 -0.93 2.07
N LYS A 30 -16.38 -0.51 0.88
CA LYS A 30 -16.58 0.91 0.56
C LYS A 30 -17.64 1.52 1.47
N TYR A 31 -18.82 0.91 1.59
CA TYR A 31 -19.90 1.43 2.44
C TYR A 31 -19.55 1.34 3.93
N LEU A 32 -18.87 0.29 4.37
CA LEU A 32 -18.40 0.20 5.75
C LEU A 32 -17.35 1.28 6.07
N ALA A 33 -16.51 1.66 5.09
CA ALA A 33 -15.55 2.73 5.27
C ALA A 33 -16.20 4.13 5.37
N GLU A 34 -17.49 4.28 5.06
CA GLU A 34 -18.24 5.53 5.26
C GLU A 34 -18.81 5.65 6.68
N LEU A 35 -18.84 4.54 7.44
CA LEU A 35 -19.36 4.54 8.80
C LEU A 35 -18.39 5.21 9.80
N PRO A 36 -18.89 5.90 10.84
CA PRO A 36 -18.05 6.44 11.91
C PRO A 36 -17.16 5.34 12.49
N PHE A 37 -15.93 5.68 12.86
CA PHE A 37 -14.83 4.79 13.29
C PHE A 37 -14.25 3.88 12.21
N LEU A 38 -15.01 3.32 11.28
CA LEU A 38 -14.49 2.47 10.21
C LEU A 38 -13.85 3.30 9.07
N ASN A 39 -14.22 4.57 8.94
CA ASN A 39 -13.57 5.50 8.01
C ASN A 39 -12.07 5.68 8.29
N ILE A 40 -11.65 5.55 9.56
CA ILE A 40 -10.23 5.59 9.96
C ILE A 40 -9.45 4.44 9.34
N MET A 41 -10.05 3.25 9.24
CA MET A 41 -9.39 2.08 8.64
C MET A 41 -9.23 2.20 7.14
N GLY A 42 -10.19 2.83 6.47
CA GLY A 42 -10.23 2.95 5.02
C GLY A 42 -10.67 1.67 4.29
N GLN A 43 -11.18 1.85 3.08
CA GLN A 43 -11.78 0.79 2.25
C GLN A 43 -10.83 -0.40 2.02
N LEU A 44 -9.54 -0.14 1.78
CA LEU A 44 -8.58 -1.18 1.42
C LEU A 44 -8.30 -2.15 2.57
N VAL A 45 -8.21 -1.61 3.79
CA VAL A 45 -8.00 -2.39 5.01
C VAL A 45 -9.23 -3.24 5.32
N ILE A 46 -10.41 -2.64 5.25
CA ILE A 46 -11.67 -3.34 5.48
C ILE A 46 -11.84 -4.47 4.46
N ALA A 47 -11.51 -4.24 3.20
CA ALA A 47 -11.61 -5.26 2.15
C ALA A 47 -10.72 -6.49 2.42
N ILE A 48 -9.47 -6.31 2.86
CA ILE A 48 -8.58 -7.44 3.18
C ILE A 48 -9.07 -8.19 4.42
N LEU A 49 -9.53 -7.48 5.45
CA LEU A 49 -10.04 -8.10 6.68
C LEU A 49 -11.32 -8.90 6.42
N ILE A 50 -12.28 -8.36 5.65
CA ILE A 50 -13.48 -9.10 5.25
C ILE A 50 -13.08 -10.34 4.45
N GLY A 51 -12.13 -10.23 3.52
CA GLY A 51 -11.61 -11.37 2.75
C GLY A 51 -11.06 -12.47 3.65
N MET A 52 -10.29 -12.12 4.68
CA MET A 52 -9.74 -13.09 5.66
C MET A 52 -10.85 -13.75 6.50
N VAL A 53 -11.84 -12.96 6.97
CA VAL A 53 -12.99 -13.48 7.72
C VAL A 53 -13.84 -14.40 6.84
N TRP A 54 -14.11 -14.00 5.59
CA TRP A 54 -14.83 -14.83 4.62
C TRP A 54 -14.14 -16.17 4.40
N ARG A 55 -12.80 -16.14 4.20
CA ARG A 55 -11.99 -17.37 4.07
C ARG A 55 -12.12 -18.27 5.27
N ALA A 56 -12.08 -17.69 6.48
CA ALA A 56 -12.16 -18.45 7.73
C ALA A 56 -13.56 -19.06 7.98
N ALA A 57 -14.63 -18.33 7.64
CA ALA A 57 -16.00 -18.71 7.95
C ALA A 57 -16.67 -19.57 6.86
N ILE A 58 -16.47 -19.21 5.59
CA ILE A 58 -17.19 -19.78 4.44
C ILE A 58 -16.27 -20.63 3.56
N GLY A 59 -14.98 -20.25 3.51
CA GLY A 59 -14.02 -20.79 2.55
C GLY A 59 -14.14 -20.13 1.17
N VAL A 60 -13.30 -20.58 0.24
CA VAL A 60 -13.33 -20.15 -1.17
C VAL A 60 -13.48 -21.40 -2.04
N PRO A 61 -14.51 -21.47 -2.90
CA PRO A 61 -14.67 -22.58 -3.82
C PRO A 61 -13.43 -22.74 -4.71
N HIS A 62 -12.98 -23.98 -4.92
CA HIS A 62 -11.78 -24.27 -5.69
C HIS A 62 -11.80 -23.64 -7.08
N ASP A 63 -12.95 -23.65 -7.74
CA ASP A 63 -13.15 -23.08 -9.09
C ASP A 63 -13.05 -21.54 -9.07
N ALA A 64 -13.33 -20.88 -7.93
CA ALA A 64 -13.29 -19.43 -7.77
C ALA A 64 -11.86 -18.89 -7.51
N ILE A 65 -10.91 -19.75 -7.11
CA ILE A 65 -9.53 -19.36 -6.78
C ILE A 65 -8.83 -18.66 -7.95
N ALA A 66 -9.09 -19.09 -9.18
CA ALA A 66 -8.53 -18.44 -10.37
C ALA A 66 -8.97 -16.97 -10.51
N GLY A 67 -10.25 -16.67 -10.18
CA GLY A 67 -10.81 -15.32 -10.21
C GLY A 67 -10.26 -14.44 -9.08
N THR A 68 -10.15 -14.96 -7.86
CA THR A 68 -9.58 -14.21 -6.73
C THR A 68 -8.09 -13.91 -6.96
N ASN A 69 -7.34 -14.85 -7.55
CA ASN A 69 -5.94 -14.63 -7.95
C ASN A 69 -5.80 -13.60 -9.08
N PHE A 70 -6.73 -13.56 -10.02
CA PHE A 70 -6.75 -12.53 -11.05
C PHE A 70 -6.97 -11.14 -10.42
N ALA A 71 -7.93 -11.04 -9.50
CA ALA A 71 -8.18 -9.79 -8.79
C ALA A 71 -6.93 -9.33 -8.01
N SER A 72 -6.34 -10.19 -7.19
CA SER A 72 -5.17 -9.86 -6.37
C SER A 72 -3.90 -9.53 -7.16
N LYS A 73 -3.77 -9.99 -8.42
CA LYS A 73 -2.54 -9.78 -9.21
C LYS A 73 -2.73 -8.81 -10.38
N LYS A 74 -3.82 -8.94 -11.14
CA LYS A 74 -4.03 -8.16 -12.36
C LYS A 74 -4.80 -6.88 -12.07
N LEU A 75 -5.96 -6.95 -11.38
CA LEU A 75 -6.73 -5.75 -11.06
C LEU A 75 -5.94 -4.80 -10.16
N LEU A 76 -5.10 -5.34 -9.27
CA LEU A 76 -4.20 -4.54 -8.49
C LEU A 76 -3.28 -3.65 -9.34
N ARG A 77 -2.60 -4.26 -10.33
CA ARG A 77 -1.68 -3.51 -11.21
C ARG A 77 -2.40 -2.43 -11.99
N PHE A 78 -3.58 -2.74 -12.51
CA PHE A 78 -4.43 -1.76 -13.18
C PHE A 78 -4.88 -0.65 -12.23
N GLY A 79 -5.31 -1.00 -11.02
CA GLY A 79 -5.67 -0.02 -9.99
C GLY A 79 -4.51 0.91 -9.63
N ILE A 80 -3.29 0.37 -9.49
CA ILE A 80 -2.08 1.20 -9.23
C ILE A 80 -1.79 2.14 -10.40
N ILE A 81 -1.88 1.68 -11.65
CA ILE A 81 -1.71 2.54 -12.84
C ILE A 81 -2.70 3.71 -12.78
N LEU A 82 -3.99 3.42 -12.63
CA LEU A 82 -5.04 4.44 -12.61
C LEU A 82 -4.91 5.39 -11.39
N LEU A 83 -4.38 4.89 -10.28
CA LEU A 83 -4.13 5.72 -9.09
C LEU A 83 -3.11 6.84 -9.37
N GLY A 84 -2.30 6.72 -10.42
CA GLY A 84 -1.44 7.81 -10.91
C GLY A 84 -2.19 9.11 -11.18
N MET A 85 -3.48 9.04 -11.53
CA MET A 85 -4.34 10.22 -11.69
C MET A 85 -4.56 11.02 -10.39
N ARG A 86 -4.22 10.47 -9.24
CA ARG A 86 -4.26 11.22 -7.97
C ARG A 86 -2.99 12.03 -7.72
N LEU A 87 -1.91 11.73 -8.41
CA LEU A 87 -0.61 12.36 -8.22
C LEU A 87 -0.42 13.50 -9.22
N ASN A 88 -0.37 14.73 -8.73
CA ASN A 88 0.04 15.89 -9.52
C ASN A 88 1.52 16.19 -9.25
N LEU A 89 2.37 16.02 -10.26
CA LEU A 89 3.81 16.24 -10.16
C LEU A 89 4.14 17.72 -9.93
N VAL A 90 3.29 18.62 -10.38
CA VAL A 90 3.45 20.07 -10.18
C VAL A 90 3.27 20.41 -8.70
N ASP A 91 2.29 19.79 -8.02
CA ASP A 91 2.06 20.05 -6.60
C ASP A 91 3.23 19.53 -5.74
N ILE A 92 3.83 18.38 -6.13
CA ILE A 92 5.07 17.90 -5.50
C ILE A 92 6.22 18.90 -5.70
N ALA A 93 6.37 19.45 -6.91
CA ALA A 93 7.40 20.43 -7.17
C ALA A 93 7.18 21.73 -6.38
N LYS A 94 5.93 22.18 -6.25
CA LYS A 94 5.54 23.36 -5.45
C LYS A 94 5.74 23.16 -3.94
N ALA A 95 5.58 21.92 -3.43
CA ALA A 95 5.83 21.60 -2.01
C ALA A 95 7.29 21.86 -1.59
N GLY A 96 8.18 21.94 -2.56
CA GLY A 96 9.54 22.38 -2.38
C GLY A 96 10.53 21.28 -1.93
N PRO A 97 11.83 21.60 -1.96
CA PRO A 97 12.88 20.62 -1.73
C PRO A 97 12.88 20.04 -0.31
N LYS A 98 12.41 20.80 0.69
CA LYS A 98 12.34 20.32 2.08
C LYS A 98 11.46 19.06 2.22
N VAL A 99 10.31 19.04 1.53
CA VAL A 99 9.40 17.88 1.54
C VAL A 99 10.03 16.67 0.86
N LEU A 100 10.75 16.85 -0.24
CA LEU A 100 11.51 15.79 -0.90
C LEU A 100 12.59 15.22 0.01
N VAL A 101 13.33 16.07 0.72
CA VAL A 101 14.35 15.67 1.68
C VAL A 101 13.74 14.86 2.82
N ILE A 102 12.62 15.34 3.40
CA ILE A 102 11.91 14.58 4.45
C ILE A 102 11.51 13.20 3.92
N ALA A 103 10.89 13.13 2.74
CA ALA A 103 10.45 11.87 2.15
C ALA A 103 11.64 10.92 1.95
N ALA A 104 12.75 11.39 1.41
CA ALA A 104 13.96 10.58 1.17
C ALA A 104 14.59 10.08 2.48
N VAL A 105 14.75 10.95 3.47
CA VAL A 105 15.32 10.61 4.78
C VAL A 105 14.44 9.61 5.51
N VAL A 106 13.13 9.88 5.57
CA VAL A 106 12.16 9.02 6.25
C VAL A 106 12.10 7.63 5.60
N ILE A 107 12.06 7.55 4.28
CA ILE A 107 12.02 6.27 3.56
C ILE A 107 13.31 5.49 3.81
N THR A 108 14.46 6.13 3.63
CA THR A 108 15.77 5.47 3.81
C THR A 108 15.93 4.96 5.23
N PHE A 109 15.71 5.81 6.23
CA PHE A 109 15.80 5.43 7.65
C PHE A 109 14.86 4.26 7.96
N THR A 110 13.60 4.37 7.57
CA THR A 110 12.58 3.36 7.91
C THR A 110 12.88 2.02 7.24
N LEU A 111 13.33 2.03 5.98
CA LEU A 111 13.74 0.81 5.28
C LEU A 111 14.84 0.08 6.04
N PHE A 112 15.89 0.79 6.45
CA PHE A 112 17.02 0.19 7.17
C PHE A 112 16.63 -0.27 8.57
N VAL A 113 15.90 0.55 9.33
CA VAL A 113 15.51 0.23 10.71
C VAL A 113 14.55 -0.96 10.72
N VAL A 114 13.46 -0.92 9.94
CA VAL A 114 12.48 -2.00 9.94
C VAL A 114 13.09 -3.28 9.40
N TYR A 115 13.86 -3.21 8.31
CA TYR A 115 14.53 -4.41 7.79
C TYR A 115 15.55 -4.97 8.77
N GLY A 116 16.30 -4.13 9.48
CA GLY A 116 17.20 -4.53 10.56
C GLY A 116 16.46 -5.24 11.69
N LEU A 117 15.35 -4.66 12.15
CA LEU A 117 14.48 -5.25 13.17
C LEU A 117 13.91 -6.61 12.72
N THR A 118 13.46 -6.72 11.46
CA THR A 118 12.96 -8.00 10.95
C THR A 118 14.03 -9.10 10.95
N LYS A 119 15.31 -8.75 10.72
CA LYS A 119 16.43 -9.69 10.87
C LYS A 119 16.64 -10.09 12.32
N VAL A 120 16.63 -9.15 13.26
CA VAL A 120 16.78 -9.42 14.70
C VAL A 120 15.69 -10.36 15.19
N PHE A 121 14.42 -10.13 14.78
CA PHE A 121 13.29 -10.98 15.14
C PHE A 121 13.20 -12.28 14.31
N LYS A 122 14.17 -12.55 13.43
CA LYS A 122 14.21 -13.72 12.56
C LYS A 122 12.92 -13.89 11.72
N VAL A 123 12.44 -12.78 11.16
CA VAL A 123 11.36 -12.77 10.17
C VAL A 123 11.89 -13.27 8.84
N GLU A 124 11.09 -14.00 8.08
CA GLU A 124 11.47 -14.46 6.74
C GLU A 124 11.87 -13.26 5.86
N LYS A 125 12.97 -13.40 5.12
CA LYS A 125 13.62 -12.31 4.38
C LYS A 125 12.66 -11.52 3.48
N LYS A 126 11.78 -12.22 2.77
CA LYS A 126 10.83 -11.58 1.84
C LYS A 126 9.77 -10.79 2.60
N LEU A 127 9.13 -11.41 3.60
CA LEU A 127 8.17 -10.73 4.46
C LEU A 127 8.80 -9.54 5.18
N GLY A 128 10.07 -9.68 5.64
CA GLY A 128 10.81 -8.59 6.27
C GLY A 128 10.99 -7.39 5.35
N ILE A 129 11.31 -7.60 4.07
CA ILE A 129 11.43 -6.51 3.08
C ILE A 129 10.06 -5.91 2.78
N LEU A 130 9.04 -6.74 2.62
CA LEU A 130 7.68 -6.25 2.38
C LEU A 130 7.19 -5.38 3.54
N THR A 131 7.44 -5.81 4.79
CA THR A 131 7.13 -5.03 5.99
C THR A 131 7.89 -3.70 6.02
N ALA A 132 9.20 -3.72 5.71
CA ALA A 132 10.00 -2.51 5.65
C ALA A 132 9.51 -1.53 4.59
N CYS A 133 9.22 -2.00 3.38
CA CYS A 133 8.71 -1.15 2.29
C CYS A 133 7.31 -0.61 2.59
N GLY A 134 6.43 -1.44 3.16
CA GLY A 134 5.08 -1.03 3.55
C GLY A 134 5.11 0.08 4.61
N THR A 135 5.93 -0.07 5.64
CA THR A 135 6.11 0.95 6.68
C THR A 135 6.75 2.22 6.12
N ALA A 136 7.76 2.07 5.26
CA ALA A 136 8.56 3.20 4.76
C ALA A 136 7.85 4.05 3.70
N ILE A 137 6.98 3.50 2.85
CA ILE A 137 6.51 4.19 1.64
C ILE A 137 5.02 4.54 1.73
N CYS A 138 4.15 3.60 1.37
CA CYS A 138 2.72 3.88 1.20
C CYS A 138 1.78 2.74 1.64
N GLY A 139 2.20 1.96 2.62
CA GLY A 139 1.35 0.95 3.21
C GLY A 139 1.22 -0.33 2.38
N ALA A 140 0.02 -0.90 2.37
CA ALA A 140 -0.28 -2.15 1.66
C ALA A 140 0.02 -2.05 0.17
N ALA A 141 -0.18 -0.90 -0.46
CA ALA A 141 0.14 -0.69 -1.89
C ALA A 141 1.63 -0.91 -2.18
N ALA A 142 2.55 -0.44 -1.30
CA ALA A 142 3.99 -0.68 -1.44
C ALA A 142 4.32 -2.16 -1.25
N VAL A 143 3.73 -2.84 -0.27
CA VAL A 143 3.91 -4.28 -0.06
C VAL A 143 3.62 -5.05 -1.34
N VAL A 144 2.49 -4.77 -1.97
CA VAL A 144 2.06 -5.51 -3.14
C VAL A 144 2.84 -5.13 -4.40
N ALA A 145 3.24 -3.86 -4.52
CA ALA A 145 4.09 -3.39 -5.63
C ALA A 145 5.50 -4.02 -5.59
N ILE A 146 6.04 -4.24 -4.39
CA ILE A 146 7.39 -4.82 -4.18
C ILE A 146 7.36 -6.35 -4.19
N ALA A 147 6.25 -6.99 -3.85
CA ALA A 147 6.14 -8.45 -3.76
C ALA A 147 6.67 -9.20 -5.00
N PRO A 148 6.35 -8.80 -6.24
CA PRO A 148 6.90 -9.44 -7.44
C PRO A 148 8.43 -9.28 -7.55
N GLN A 149 9.00 -8.18 -7.08
CA GLN A 149 10.44 -7.88 -7.15
C GLN A 149 11.25 -8.87 -6.30
N VAL A 150 10.71 -9.21 -5.13
CA VAL A 150 11.33 -10.14 -4.18
C VAL A 150 10.83 -11.57 -4.38
N LYS A 151 9.95 -11.80 -5.36
CA LYS A 151 9.29 -13.11 -5.60
C LYS A 151 8.64 -13.64 -4.32
N ALA A 152 7.91 -12.78 -3.62
CA ALA A 152 7.15 -13.15 -2.44
C ALA A 152 5.98 -14.07 -2.80
N LYS A 153 5.62 -14.94 -1.87
CA LYS A 153 4.41 -15.76 -1.96
C LYS A 153 3.17 -14.90 -1.69
N ASP A 154 2.02 -15.38 -2.12
CA ASP A 154 0.75 -14.69 -1.89
C ASP A 154 0.47 -14.52 -0.39
N ASP A 155 0.76 -15.54 0.44
CA ASP A 155 0.63 -15.49 1.91
C ASP A 155 1.53 -14.41 2.53
N GLU A 156 2.81 -14.34 2.14
CA GLU A 156 3.75 -13.33 2.62
C GLU A 156 3.28 -11.92 2.27
N THR A 157 2.75 -11.76 1.05
CA THR A 157 2.25 -10.48 0.55
C THR A 157 1.01 -10.04 1.33
N ALA A 158 0.05 -10.93 1.51
CA ALA A 158 -1.18 -10.60 2.21
C ALA A 158 -0.95 -10.38 3.71
N VAL A 159 -0.10 -11.20 4.36
CA VAL A 159 0.30 -10.98 5.75
C VAL A 159 0.99 -9.64 5.92
N GLY A 160 1.95 -9.31 5.04
CA GLY A 160 2.63 -8.02 5.05
C GLY A 160 1.65 -6.85 4.88
N ALA A 161 0.75 -6.93 3.91
CA ALA A 161 -0.25 -5.89 3.66
C ALA A 161 -1.19 -5.70 4.87
N ALA A 162 -1.69 -6.79 5.46
CA ALA A 162 -2.59 -6.73 6.62
C ALA A 162 -1.89 -6.14 7.87
N ILE A 163 -0.63 -6.52 8.13
CA ILE A 163 0.17 -5.96 9.23
C ILE A 163 0.26 -4.44 9.10
N ILE A 164 0.65 -3.96 7.93
CA ILE A 164 0.84 -2.52 7.69
C ILE A 164 -0.48 -1.76 7.78
N ALA A 165 -1.56 -2.35 7.32
CA ALA A 165 -2.90 -1.80 7.44
C ALA A 165 -3.32 -1.62 8.90
N ILE A 166 -3.12 -2.64 9.73
CA ILE A 166 -3.43 -2.59 11.18
C ILE A 166 -2.54 -1.54 11.88
N LEU A 167 -1.24 -1.54 11.59
CA LEU A 167 -0.32 -0.54 12.15
C LEU A 167 -0.74 0.89 11.75
N GLY A 168 -1.11 1.08 10.48
CA GLY A 168 -1.61 2.36 10.00
C GLY A 168 -2.83 2.85 10.77
N THR A 169 -3.79 1.98 11.04
CA THR A 169 -4.98 2.29 11.84
C THR A 169 -4.62 2.67 13.28
N ILE A 170 -3.74 1.88 13.93
CA ILE A 170 -3.27 2.16 15.30
C ILE A 170 -2.61 3.54 15.37
N PHE A 171 -1.65 3.82 14.47
CA PHE A 171 -0.94 5.10 14.47
C PHE A 171 -1.84 6.28 14.08
N THR A 172 -2.87 6.06 13.26
CA THR A 172 -3.88 7.09 12.96
C THR A 172 -4.60 7.51 14.23
N LEU A 173 -5.09 6.55 15.02
CA LEU A 173 -5.76 6.84 16.29
C LEU A 173 -4.82 7.55 17.28
N ILE A 174 -3.58 7.05 17.41
CA ILE A 174 -2.56 7.65 18.27
C ILE A 174 -2.31 9.11 17.86
N TYR A 175 -2.12 9.40 16.58
CA TYR A 175 -1.83 10.76 16.10
C TYR A 175 -3.02 11.70 16.29
N THR A 176 -4.24 11.22 16.01
CA THR A 176 -5.46 12.01 16.25
C THR A 176 -5.56 12.44 17.72
N LEU A 177 -5.26 11.53 18.65
CA LEU A 177 -5.29 11.82 20.08
C LEU A 177 -4.11 12.70 20.55
N LEU A 178 -2.93 12.55 19.92
CA LEU A 178 -1.74 13.30 20.28
C LEU A 178 -1.70 14.72 19.68
N TYR A 179 -2.49 15.00 18.65
CA TYR A 179 -2.45 16.30 17.95
C TYR A 179 -2.44 17.50 18.89
N PRO A 180 -3.33 17.60 19.90
CA PRO A 180 -3.39 18.77 20.81
C PRO A 180 -2.14 18.97 21.66
N VAL A 181 -1.34 17.90 21.87
CA VAL A 181 -0.13 17.90 22.72
C VAL A 181 1.16 18.01 21.93
N LEU A 182 1.15 17.77 20.62
CA LEU A 182 2.36 17.79 19.78
C LEU A 182 2.91 19.20 19.55
N GLY A 183 2.08 20.24 19.72
CA GLY A 183 2.51 21.63 19.57
C GLY A 183 2.80 22.07 18.13
N PHE A 184 2.34 21.30 17.14
CA PHE A 184 2.52 21.61 15.72
C PHE A 184 1.53 22.64 15.22
N SER A 185 1.97 23.52 14.30
CA SER A 185 1.07 24.25 13.45
C SER A 185 0.26 23.28 12.55
N PRO A 186 -0.88 23.69 11.99
CA PRO A 186 -1.61 22.85 11.02
C PRO A 186 -0.73 22.36 9.87
N TYR A 187 0.16 23.22 9.36
CA TYR A 187 1.13 22.87 8.31
C TYR A 187 2.12 21.80 8.79
N GLY A 188 2.76 22.01 9.96
CA GLY A 188 3.73 21.08 10.54
C GLY A 188 3.10 19.72 10.85
N TYR A 189 1.86 19.71 11.35
CA TYR A 189 1.12 18.49 11.59
C TYR A 189 0.77 17.74 10.30
N GLY A 190 0.44 18.48 9.23
CA GLY A 190 0.27 17.91 7.90
C GLY A 190 1.56 17.25 7.40
N VAL A 191 2.71 17.92 7.51
CA VAL A 191 4.02 17.35 7.15
C VAL A 191 4.31 16.10 7.98
N PHE A 192 4.13 16.15 9.29
CA PHE A 192 4.34 15.02 10.19
C PHE A 192 3.47 13.81 9.82
N SER A 193 2.16 14.00 9.70
CA SER A 193 1.20 12.94 9.39
C SER A 193 1.48 12.31 8.01
N GLY A 194 1.74 13.12 7.00
CA GLY A 194 2.07 12.67 5.64
C GLY A 194 3.40 11.93 5.56
N ALA A 195 4.40 12.39 6.34
CA ALA A 195 5.72 11.79 6.36
C ALA A 195 5.80 10.46 7.12
N THR A 196 4.90 10.21 8.08
CA THR A 196 5.06 9.07 9.00
C THR A 196 3.97 8.01 8.87
N LEU A 197 2.73 8.37 8.53
CA LEU A 197 1.65 7.40 8.39
C LEU A 197 1.77 6.51 7.13
N HIS A 198 1.03 5.40 7.13
CA HIS A 198 1.19 4.31 6.18
C HIS A 198 0.39 4.54 4.89
N GLU A 199 -0.91 4.80 4.95
CA GLU A 199 -1.79 4.91 3.79
C GLU A 199 -2.44 6.29 3.68
N ILE A 200 -2.93 6.64 2.48
CA ILE A 200 -3.56 7.94 2.25
C ILE A 200 -4.81 8.12 3.12
N ALA A 201 -5.62 7.07 3.30
CA ALA A 201 -6.80 7.13 4.17
C ALA A 201 -6.40 7.44 5.63
N HIS A 202 -5.35 6.79 6.13
CA HIS A 202 -4.79 7.03 7.46
C HIS A 202 -4.29 8.47 7.61
N VAL A 203 -3.62 8.98 6.58
CA VAL A 203 -3.08 10.35 6.56
C VAL A 203 -4.20 11.38 6.63
N ILE A 204 -5.26 11.23 5.81
CA ILE A 204 -6.40 12.13 5.80
C ILE A 204 -7.11 12.11 7.16
N ALA A 205 -7.38 10.93 7.68
CA ALA A 205 -8.07 10.77 8.96
C ALA A 205 -7.28 11.38 10.13
N ALA A 206 -5.98 11.11 10.19
CA ALA A 206 -5.12 11.66 11.26
C ALA A 206 -4.94 13.18 11.14
N ALA A 207 -4.81 13.72 9.93
CA ALA A 207 -4.60 15.15 9.72
C ALA A 207 -5.88 15.99 9.91
N ALA A 208 -7.07 15.39 9.85
CA ALA A 208 -8.36 16.07 9.94
C ALA A 208 -8.50 17.02 11.16
N PRO A 209 -8.05 16.67 12.38
CA PRO A 209 -8.10 17.59 13.52
C PRO A 209 -7.33 18.90 13.30
N GLY A 210 -6.29 18.89 12.45
CA GLY A 210 -5.51 20.08 12.07
C GLY A 210 -6.16 20.96 11.00
N GLY A 211 -7.38 20.59 10.52
CA GLY A 211 -8.12 21.32 9.50
C GLY A 211 -7.68 21.04 8.07
N SER A 212 -8.29 21.77 7.10
CA SER A 212 -8.05 21.56 5.66
C SER A 212 -6.58 21.71 5.28
N THR A 213 -5.90 22.73 5.80
CA THR A 213 -4.47 22.97 5.53
C THR A 213 -3.64 21.75 5.92
N ALA A 214 -3.88 21.15 7.09
CA ALA A 214 -3.14 19.97 7.53
C ALA A 214 -3.40 18.78 6.61
N VAL A 215 -4.66 18.58 6.19
CA VAL A 215 -5.04 17.49 5.28
C VAL A 215 -4.37 17.64 3.92
N ASP A 216 -4.41 18.82 3.32
CA ASP A 216 -3.85 19.07 1.99
C ASP A 216 -2.34 18.84 1.97
N ILE A 217 -1.62 19.41 2.96
CA ILE A 217 -0.18 19.21 3.10
C ILE A 217 0.17 17.76 3.36
N ALA A 218 -0.58 17.09 4.24
CA ALA A 218 -0.36 15.69 4.55
C ALA A 218 -0.51 14.79 3.32
N VAL A 219 -1.50 15.05 2.47
CA VAL A 219 -1.71 14.33 1.20
C VAL A 219 -0.55 14.57 0.24
N ILE A 220 -0.09 15.81 0.07
CA ILE A 220 1.04 16.16 -0.82
C ILE A 220 2.32 15.44 -0.36
N VAL A 221 2.65 15.52 0.93
CA VAL A 221 3.83 14.85 1.51
C VAL A 221 3.72 13.34 1.31
N LYS A 222 2.54 12.76 1.53
CA LYS A 222 2.32 11.33 1.31
C LYS A 222 2.45 10.94 -0.15
N LEU A 223 1.92 11.71 -1.08
CA LEU A 223 2.05 11.45 -2.52
C LEU A 223 3.51 11.55 -2.97
N THR A 224 4.30 12.45 -2.39
CA THR A 224 5.76 12.51 -2.62
C THR A 224 6.44 11.19 -2.23
N ARG A 225 6.06 10.60 -1.08
CA ARG A 225 6.57 9.25 -0.68
C ARG A 225 6.11 8.17 -1.66
N VAL A 226 4.86 8.24 -2.14
CA VAL A 226 4.35 7.29 -3.17
C VAL A 226 5.17 7.38 -4.45
N ALA A 227 5.55 8.58 -4.90
CA ALA A 227 6.42 8.76 -6.06
C ALA A 227 7.79 8.09 -5.87
N MET A 228 8.33 8.10 -4.63
CA MET A 228 9.59 7.42 -4.29
C MET A 228 9.50 5.88 -4.35
N LEU A 229 8.31 5.30 -4.47
CA LEU A 229 8.15 3.87 -4.71
C LEU A 229 8.90 3.41 -5.97
N VAL A 230 8.93 4.27 -7.00
CA VAL A 230 9.59 3.98 -8.29
C VAL A 230 11.07 3.68 -8.12
N PRO A 231 11.91 4.61 -7.64
CA PRO A 231 13.33 4.34 -7.45
C PRO A 231 13.59 3.21 -6.45
N VAL A 232 12.81 3.12 -5.37
CA VAL A 232 12.97 2.05 -4.38
C VAL A 232 12.67 0.67 -4.99
N ALA A 233 11.61 0.54 -5.78
CA ALA A 233 11.26 -0.72 -6.44
C ALA A 233 12.35 -1.18 -7.42
N ILE A 234 12.95 -0.24 -8.17
CA ILE A 234 14.07 -0.52 -9.08
C ILE A 234 15.29 -1.00 -8.27
N LEU A 235 15.67 -0.28 -7.21
CA LEU A 235 16.82 -0.63 -6.37
C LEU A 235 16.65 -2.02 -5.74
N ILE A 236 15.48 -2.34 -5.19
CA ILE A 236 15.18 -3.65 -4.61
C ILE A 236 15.21 -4.73 -5.69
N GLY A 237 14.65 -4.49 -6.87
CA GLY A 237 14.67 -5.42 -7.99
C GLY A 237 16.10 -5.76 -8.44
N VAL A 238 16.97 -4.75 -8.54
CA VAL A 238 18.40 -4.93 -8.85
C VAL A 238 19.10 -5.70 -7.75
N TRP A 239 18.88 -5.35 -6.48
CA TRP A 239 19.53 -6.00 -5.35
C TRP A 239 19.15 -7.49 -5.21
N PHE A 240 17.86 -7.80 -5.31
CA PHE A 240 17.38 -9.18 -5.29
C PHE A 240 17.81 -9.97 -6.53
N GLY A 241 17.90 -9.30 -7.66
CA GLY A 241 18.37 -9.90 -8.89
C GLY A 241 19.84 -10.37 -8.82
N LYS A 242 20.71 -9.64 -8.13
CA LYS A 242 22.13 -9.97 -7.94
C LYS A 242 22.38 -11.15 -6.99
N SER A 243 21.45 -11.46 -6.09
CA SER A 243 21.60 -12.49 -5.05
C SER A 243 21.55 -13.94 -5.56
N LYS A 244 21.21 -14.18 -6.83
CA LYS A 244 21.32 -15.51 -7.47
C LYS A 244 22.54 -15.51 -8.37
N GLY A 245 23.60 -16.19 -7.93
CA GLY A 245 24.89 -16.28 -8.57
C GLY A 245 24.95 -16.93 -9.98
N SER A 246 24.18 -16.42 -10.93
CA SER A 246 24.33 -16.73 -12.35
C SER A 246 25.33 -15.76 -12.96
N LYS A 247 26.49 -16.30 -13.40
CA LYS A 247 27.53 -15.58 -14.18
C LYS A 247 27.06 -15.17 -15.59
N GLU A 248 25.81 -15.31 -15.94
CA GLU A 248 25.28 -14.85 -17.23
C GLU A 248 25.14 -13.34 -17.24
N LYS A 249 25.70 -12.71 -18.28
CA LYS A 249 25.53 -11.28 -18.57
C LYS A 249 24.03 -10.99 -18.71
N ARG A 250 23.39 -10.52 -17.61
CA ARG A 250 21.99 -10.12 -17.65
C ARG A 250 21.84 -8.93 -18.59
N SER A 251 21.02 -9.09 -19.59
CA SER A 251 20.49 -7.99 -20.39
C SER A 251 19.66 -7.06 -19.50
N TRP A 252 19.63 -5.77 -19.77
CA TRP A 252 18.70 -4.82 -19.14
C TRP A 252 17.24 -5.25 -19.24
N ARG A 253 16.91 -6.14 -20.20
CA ARG A 253 15.59 -6.75 -20.39
C ARG A 253 15.21 -7.80 -19.34
N ASP A 254 16.19 -8.36 -18.62
CA ASP A 254 15.98 -9.38 -17.58
C ASP A 254 15.80 -8.78 -16.17
N LEU A 255 15.93 -7.45 -16.05
CA LEU A 255 15.57 -6.75 -14.82
C LEU A 255 14.05 -6.85 -14.61
N PRO A 256 13.58 -7.29 -13.44
CA PRO A 256 12.16 -7.35 -13.12
C PRO A 256 11.65 -5.93 -12.88
N ILE A 257 11.64 -5.12 -13.95
CA ILE A 257 11.11 -3.76 -13.87
C ILE A 257 9.58 -3.86 -13.81
N PRO A 258 8.94 -3.33 -12.75
CA PRO A 258 7.49 -3.41 -12.64
C PRO A 258 6.85 -2.41 -13.62
N TRP A 259 6.54 -2.87 -14.83
CA TRP A 259 5.98 -2.05 -15.92
C TRP A 259 4.78 -1.19 -15.50
N PHE A 260 3.98 -1.66 -14.53
CA PHE A 260 2.82 -0.92 -14.02
C PHE A 260 3.23 0.37 -13.29
N ILE A 261 4.48 0.48 -12.79
CA ILE A 261 4.99 1.71 -12.18
C ILE A 261 5.20 2.79 -13.25
N PHE A 262 5.67 2.42 -14.44
CA PHE A 262 5.72 3.38 -15.55
C PHE A 262 4.33 3.81 -16.00
N GLY A 263 3.35 2.89 -15.99
CA GLY A 263 1.95 3.24 -16.20
C GLY A 263 1.43 4.24 -15.16
N PHE A 264 1.76 4.05 -13.89
CA PHE A 264 1.46 5.00 -12.81
C PHE A 264 2.06 6.39 -13.07
N LEU A 265 3.35 6.46 -13.44
CA LEU A 265 4.01 7.73 -13.77
C LEU A 265 3.41 8.40 -15.01
N ALA A 266 3.08 7.62 -16.03
CA ALA A 266 2.43 8.12 -17.24
C ALA A 266 1.06 8.75 -16.91
N MET A 267 0.25 8.08 -16.09
CA MET A 267 -1.03 8.63 -15.64
C MET A 267 -0.85 9.89 -14.77
N SER A 268 0.19 9.91 -13.92
CA SER A 268 0.54 11.12 -13.15
C SER A 268 0.96 12.28 -14.06
N ALA A 269 1.72 12.02 -15.10
CA ALA A 269 2.10 13.03 -16.08
C ALA A 269 0.89 13.57 -16.86
N VAL A 270 -0.01 12.68 -17.31
CA VAL A 270 -1.27 13.05 -17.99
C VAL A 270 -2.13 13.96 -17.12
N HIS A 271 -2.24 13.64 -15.81
CA HIS A 271 -2.95 14.49 -14.86
C HIS A 271 -2.25 15.84 -14.66
N SER A 272 -0.92 15.82 -14.47
CA SER A 272 -0.14 17.05 -14.24
C SER A 272 -0.14 18.00 -15.42
N LEU A 273 -0.31 17.49 -16.66
CA LEU A 273 -0.44 18.28 -17.88
C LEU A 273 -1.85 18.85 -18.10
N GLY A 274 -2.81 18.50 -17.24
CA GLY A 274 -4.19 18.96 -17.37
C GLY A 274 -4.95 18.43 -18.60
N ILE A 275 -4.47 17.30 -19.19
CA ILE A 275 -5.06 16.69 -20.38
C ILE A 275 -6.47 16.16 -20.09
N ILE A 276 -6.69 15.67 -18.87
CA ILE A 276 -7.96 15.09 -18.43
C ILE A 276 -8.63 16.06 -17.44
N PRO A 277 -9.92 16.41 -17.67
CA PRO A 277 -10.68 17.23 -16.73
C PRO A 277 -10.70 16.63 -15.32
N GLU A 278 -10.65 17.47 -14.28
CA GLU A 278 -10.63 17.04 -12.87
C GLU A 278 -11.79 16.10 -12.50
N VAL A 279 -12.98 16.33 -13.05
CA VAL A 279 -14.15 15.49 -12.82
C VAL A 279 -13.91 14.06 -13.32
N VAL A 280 -13.32 13.93 -14.51
CA VAL A 280 -12.99 12.61 -15.10
C VAL A 280 -11.85 11.95 -14.33
N ALA A 281 -10.83 12.72 -13.94
CA ALA A 281 -9.75 12.24 -13.10
C ALA A 281 -10.29 11.70 -11.77
N GLY A 282 -11.25 12.39 -11.15
CA GLY A 282 -11.95 11.91 -9.95
C GLY A 282 -12.62 10.55 -10.13
N TYR A 283 -13.36 10.34 -11.22
CA TYR A 283 -13.98 9.02 -11.52
C TYR A 283 -12.95 7.92 -11.75
N ILE A 284 -11.84 8.23 -12.43
CA ILE A 284 -10.74 7.28 -12.63
C ILE A 284 -10.11 6.88 -11.29
N VAL A 285 -9.92 7.84 -10.38
CA VAL A 285 -9.40 7.57 -9.02
C VAL A 285 -10.37 6.68 -8.22
N VAL A 286 -11.68 6.93 -8.29
CA VAL A 286 -12.69 6.06 -7.65
C VAL A 286 -12.62 4.63 -8.20
N LEU A 287 -12.50 4.48 -9.52
CA LEU A 287 -12.31 3.18 -10.16
C LEU A 287 -11.01 2.51 -9.71
N ALA A 288 -9.91 3.27 -9.61
CA ALA A 288 -8.63 2.77 -9.12
C ALA A 288 -8.76 2.18 -7.71
N TYR A 289 -9.40 2.91 -6.78
CA TYR A 289 -9.64 2.42 -5.42
C TYR A 289 -10.52 1.18 -5.39
N MET A 290 -11.54 1.09 -6.25
CA MET A 290 -12.39 -0.10 -6.35
C MET A 290 -11.59 -1.32 -6.81
N LEU A 291 -10.76 -1.19 -7.85
CA LEU A 291 -9.90 -2.27 -8.34
C LEU A 291 -8.87 -2.71 -7.29
N ILE A 292 -8.29 -1.77 -6.55
CA ILE A 292 -7.35 -2.07 -5.47
C ILE A 292 -8.09 -2.74 -4.30
N ALA A 293 -9.30 -2.30 -3.96
CA ALA A 293 -10.12 -2.94 -2.92
C ALA A 293 -10.49 -4.38 -3.29
N MET A 294 -10.86 -4.64 -4.55
CA MET A 294 -11.07 -6.01 -5.06
C MET A 294 -9.79 -6.85 -4.93
N ALA A 295 -8.65 -6.26 -5.21
CA ALA A 295 -7.37 -6.94 -5.08
C ALA A 295 -7.04 -7.24 -3.61
N MET A 296 -7.31 -6.31 -2.68
CA MET A 296 -7.16 -6.53 -1.24
C MET A 296 -8.09 -7.62 -0.74
N ALA A 297 -9.35 -7.63 -1.17
CA ALA A 297 -10.29 -8.71 -0.89
C ALA A 297 -9.76 -10.07 -1.39
N GLY A 298 -9.24 -10.12 -2.62
CA GLY A 298 -8.64 -11.32 -3.20
C GLY A 298 -7.41 -11.81 -2.41
N LEU A 299 -6.56 -10.89 -1.93
CA LEU A 299 -5.45 -11.21 -1.03
C LEU A 299 -5.97 -11.80 0.29
N GLY A 300 -6.96 -11.17 0.92
CA GLY A 300 -7.57 -11.65 2.15
C GLY A 300 -8.17 -13.04 2.01
N LEU A 301 -8.87 -13.31 0.90
CA LEU A 301 -9.43 -14.62 0.57
C LEU A 301 -8.38 -15.72 0.35
N ASN A 302 -7.13 -15.35 0.06
CA ASN A 302 -6.04 -16.29 -0.14
C ASN A 302 -5.28 -16.63 1.16
N VAL A 303 -5.53 -15.92 2.27
CA VAL A 303 -4.80 -16.08 3.53
C VAL A 303 -5.61 -16.84 4.57
N GLU A 304 -4.97 -17.84 5.17
CA GLU A 304 -5.49 -18.53 6.35
C GLU A 304 -5.10 -17.79 7.63
N PHE A 305 -6.05 -17.64 8.56
CA PHE A 305 -5.82 -16.96 9.83
C PHE A 305 -4.68 -17.59 10.65
N LYS A 306 -4.52 -18.92 10.58
CA LYS A 306 -3.39 -19.63 11.22
C LYS A 306 -2.05 -19.19 10.64
N THR A 307 -1.97 -19.05 9.32
CA THR A 307 -0.78 -18.56 8.61
C THR A 307 -0.47 -17.10 8.99
N PHE A 308 -1.49 -16.25 9.08
CA PHE A 308 -1.33 -14.87 9.55
C PHE A 308 -0.72 -14.82 10.95
N ARG A 309 -1.25 -15.59 11.91
CA ARG A 309 -0.72 -15.61 13.28
C ARG A 309 0.72 -16.15 13.35
N LYS A 310 1.04 -17.18 12.57
CA LYS A 310 2.37 -17.81 12.57
C LYS A 310 3.45 -16.93 11.94
N LEU A 311 3.18 -16.33 10.79
CA LEU A 311 4.15 -15.53 10.04
C LEU A 311 4.17 -14.08 10.49
N GLY A 312 3.01 -13.54 10.90
CA GLY A 312 2.76 -12.12 11.07
C GLY A 312 3.24 -11.54 12.41
N SER A 313 3.24 -12.32 13.50
CA SER A 313 3.49 -11.78 14.85
C SER A 313 4.82 -11.06 14.98
N LYS A 314 5.90 -11.69 14.52
CA LYS A 314 7.26 -11.12 14.58
C LYS A 314 7.41 -9.92 13.64
N ALA A 315 6.83 -10.00 12.45
CA ALA A 315 6.84 -8.91 11.48
C ALA A 315 6.00 -7.71 11.99
N PHE A 316 4.89 -7.98 12.68
CA PHE A 316 4.08 -6.96 13.33
C PHE A 316 4.87 -6.18 14.39
N VAL A 317 5.58 -6.90 15.29
CA VAL A 317 6.41 -6.26 16.32
C VAL A 317 7.53 -5.43 15.69
N ALA A 318 8.21 -5.94 14.66
CA ALA A 318 9.23 -5.20 13.93
C ALA A 318 8.66 -3.93 13.27
N GLY A 319 7.50 -4.04 12.63
CA GLY A 319 6.79 -2.92 12.03
C GLY A 319 6.32 -1.91 13.06
N LEU A 320 5.82 -2.35 14.21
CA LEU A 320 5.39 -1.51 15.33
C LEU A 320 6.54 -0.66 15.86
N ILE A 321 7.65 -1.31 16.23
CA ILE A 321 8.86 -0.60 16.70
C ILE A 321 9.37 0.35 15.62
N GLY A 322 9.43 -0.11 14.37
CA GLY A 322 9.83 0.73 13.24
C GLY A 322 8.92 1.94 13.04
N SER A 323 7.61 1.78 13.22
CA SER A 323 6.65 2.89 13.12
C SER A 323 6.81 3.89 14.27
N VAL A 324 7.15 3.43 15.49
CA VAL A 324 7.50 4.32 16.60
C VAL A 324 8.79 5.11 16.27
N CYS A 325 9.84 4.44 15.80
CA CYS A 325 11.08 5.11 15.39
C CYS A 325 10.82 6.12 14.26
N LEU A 326 9.96 5.77 13.31
CA LEU A 326 9.54 6.66 12.23
C LEU A 326 8.79 7.89 12.76
N SER A 327 7.90 7.71 13.73
CA SER A 327 7.17 8.81 14.37
C SER A 327 8.12 9.78 15.08
N VAL A 328 9.08 9.25 15.84
CA VAL A 328 10.11 10.07 16.52
C VAL A 328 10.96 10.81 15.49
N LEU A 329 11.43 10.13 14.45
CA LEU A 329 12.20 10.79 13.37
C LEU A 329 11.36 11.88 12.69
N GLY A 330 10.10 11.61 12.37
CA GLY A 330 9.21 12.59 11.76
C GLY A 330 9.01 13.83 12.61
N TYR A 331 8.83 13.65 13.91
CA TYR A 331 8.76 14.76 14.88
C TYR A 331 10.03 15.61 14.86
N VAL A 332 11.20 14.97 14.96
CA VAL A 332 12.50 15.64 14.93
C VAL A 332 12.72 16.41 13.62
N LEU A 333 12.36 15.82 12.48
CA LEU A 333 12.53 16.48 11.18
C LEU A 333 11.61 17.69 10.99
N VAL A 334 10.35 17.61 11.45
CA VAL A 334 9.42 18.75 11.39
C VAL A 334 9.95 19.91 12.25
N TYR A 335 10.44 19.59 13.45
CA TYR A 335 11.06 20.57 14.34
C TYR A 335 12.32 21.19 13.72
N ALA A 336 13.27 20.36 13.28
CA ALA A 336 14.57 20.79 12.76
C ALA A 336 14.48 21.62 11.47
N LEU A 337 13.46 21.38 10.64
CA LEU A 337 13.25 22.10 9.37
C LEU A 337 12.35 23.34 9.51
N GLY A 338 11.89 23.64 10.74
CA GLY A 338 11.13 24.85 11.05
C GLY A 338 9.69 24.83 10.53
N PHE A 339 9.01 23.67 10.62
CA PHE A 339 7.60 23.52 10.27
C PHE A 339 6.65 23.56 11.49
N MET A 340 7.14 24.08 12.64
CA MET A 340 6.36 24.20 13.87
C MET A 340 5.25 25.24 13.77
#